data_e2cd5ba661a53fceaa87f20b1f2874f0
#
_entry.id   e2cd5ba661a53fceaa87f20b1f2874f0
#
_cell.length_a   1.000
_cell.length_b   1.000
_cell.length_c   1.000
_cell.angle_alpha   90.00
_cell.angle_beta   90.00
_cell.angle_gamma   90.00
#
_symmetry.space_group_name_H-M   'P 1'
#
loop_
_entity.id
_entity.type
_entity.pdbx_description
1 polymer ?
#
loop_
_entity_poly.entity_id
_entity_poly.type
_entity_poly.pdbx_seq_one_letter_code
_entity_poly.pdbx_strand_id
1 'polypeptide(L)' 'MTNIDFDKMGGLVPAIIQDATTRKVLMLGFMNNEAYEKTINTGKVTFWSRSRQCLWTKG' A
#
# COMPACT_ATOMS: atom_id res chain seq x y z
N MET A 1 1.03 -4.61 17.10
CA MET A 1 1.00 -4.31 15.67
C MET A 1 1.56 -5.46 14.85
N THR A 2 0.94 -5.73 13.74
CA THR A 2 1.38 -6.83 12.89
C THR A 2 2.61 -6.45 12.08
N ASN A 3 3.62 -7.30 12.08
CA ASN A 3 4.79 -7.11 11.25
C ASN A 3 4.48 -7.60 9.84
N ILE A 4 4.80 -6.77 8.86
CA ILE A 4 4.60 -7.12 7.46
C ILE A 4 5.91 -7.67 6.92
N ASP A 5 5.85 -8.88 6.38
CA ASP A 5 7.03 -9.53 5.82
C ASP A 5 7.13 -9.20 4.33
N PHE A 6 7.81 -8.11 4.04
CA PHE A 6 7.98 -7.67 2.66
C PHE A 6 8.91 -8.58 1.88
N ASP A 7 9.87 -9.21 2.56
CA ASP A 7 10.84 -10.09 1.89
C ASP A 7 10.18 -11.34 1.31
N LYS A 8 9.18 -11.85 2.01
CA LYS A 8 8.50 -13.08 1.62
C LYS A 8 7.76 -12.93 0.29
N MET A 9 7.33 -11.71 -0.02
CA MET A 9 6.56 -11.43 -1.23
C MET A 9 7.39 -10.72 -2.29
N GLY A 10 8.71 -10.90 -2.27
CA GLY A 10 9.58 -10.24 -3.24
C GLY A 10 9.66 -8.74 -3.03
N GLY A 11 9.48 -8.28 -1.81
CA GLY A 11 9.53 -6.87 -1.48
C GLY A 11 8.21 -6.14 -1.63
N LEU A 12 7.15 -6.83 -2.06
CA LEU A 12 5.83 -6.22 -2.25
C LEU A 12 4.78 -7.01 -1.49
N VAL A 13 3.80 -6.28 -0.94
CA VAL A 13 2.63 -6.91 -0.32
C VAL A 13 1.37 -6.30 -0.95
N PRO A 14 0.32 -7.08 -1.13
CA PRO A 14 -0.95 -6.54 -1.61
C PRO A 14 -1.61 -5.70 -0.52
N ALA A 15 -2.22 -4.60 -0.93
CA ALA A 15 -2.95 -3.73 -0.02
C ALA A 15 -4.34 -3.50 -0.58
N ILE A 16 -5.34 -3.74 0.25
CA ILE A 16 -6.74 -3.57 -0.11
C ILE A 16 -7.24 -2.31 0.57
N ILE A 17 -7.73 -1.35 -0.23
CA ILE A 17 -8.27 -0.11 0.29
C ILE A 17 -9.79 -0.23 0.32
N GLN A 18 -10.35 0.00 1.49
CA GLN A 18 -11.77 -0.18 1.73
C GLN A 18 -12.36 1.09 2.32
N ASP A 19 -13.56 1.44 1.87
CA ASP A 19 -14.28 2.57 2.44
C ASP A 19 -14.71 2.23 3.86
N ALA A 20 -14.39 3.11 4.82
CA ALA A 20 -14.67 2.86 6.22
C ALA A 20 -16.17 2.87 6.54
N THR A 21 -16.94 3.60 5.78
CA THR A 21 -18.38 3.74 6.00
C THR A 21 -19.18 2.64 5.33
N THR A 22 -18.93 2.41 4.04
CA THR A 22 -19.70 1.45 3.24
C THR A 22 -19.07 0.09 3.18
N ARG A 23 -17.80 -0.02 3.54
CA ARG A 23 -16.99 -1.24 3.47
C ARG A 23 -16.78 -1.76 2.06
N LYS A 24 -17.02 -0.92 1.08
CA LYS A 24 -16.72 -1.29 -0.30
C LYS A 24 -15.22 -1.26 -0.54
N VAL A 25 -14.75 -2.25 -1.28
CA VAL A 25 -13.35 -2.28 -1.70
C VAL A 25 -13.19 -1.24 -2.81
N LEU A 26 -12.35 -0.24 -2.56
CA LEU A 26 -12.13 0.85 -3.51
C LEU A 26 -11.04 0.51 -4.51
N MET A 27 -9.99 -0.15 -4.06
CA MET A 27 -8.94 -0.57 -4.96
C MET A 27 -8.02 -1.59 -4.30
N LEU A 28 -7.28 -2.30 -5.13
CA LEU A 28 -6.21 -3.18 -4.72
C LEU A 28 -4.92 -2.68 -5.35
N GLY A 29 -3.88 -2.54 -4.55
CA GLY A 29 -2.58 -2.13 -5.04
C GLY A 29 -1.49 -2.89 -4.34
N PHE A 30 -0.24 -2.55 -4.63
CA PHE A 30 0.92 -3.15 -3.96
C PHE A 30 1.71 -2.09 -3.23
N MET A 31 2.30 -2.49 -2.10
CA MET A 31 3.16 -1.63 -1.31
C MET A 31 4.48 -2.34 -1.09
N ASN A 32 5.58 -1.59 -1.29
CA ASN A 32 6.86 -2.02 -0.76
C ASN A 32 7.02 -1.38 0.62
N ASN A 33 8.16 -1.63 1.26
CA ASN A 33 8.39 -1.08 2.60
C ASN A 33 8.34 0.45 2.61
N GLU A 34 8.88 1.08 1.59
CA GLU A 34 8.90 2.54 1.49
C GLU A 34 7.49 3.11 1.32
N ALA A 35 6.65 2.49 0.49
CA ALA A 35 5.27 2.90 0.31
C ALA A 35 4.48 2.76 1.61
N TYR A 36 4.71 1.66 2.32
CA TYR A 36 4.06 1.43 3.59
C TYR A 36 4.43 2.50 4.62
N GLU A 37 5.72 2.81 4.72
CA GLU A 37 6.18 3.84 5.66
C GLU A 37 5.61 5.21 5.32
N LYS A 38 5.56 5.56 4.04
CA LYS A 38 4.95 6.83 3.62
C LYS A 38 3.48 6.89 3.96
N THR A 39 2.77 5.79 3.79
CA THR A 39 1.35 5.72 4.15
C THR A 39 1.16 6.02 5.64
N ILE A 40 1.97 5.40 6.48
CA ILE A 40 1.88 5.59 7.93
C ILE A 40 2.25 7.02 8.31
N ASN A 41 3.31 7.56 7.71
CA ASN A 41 3.83 8.88 8.11
C ASN A 41 2.99 10.03 7.61
N THR A 42 2.40 9.91 6.42
CA THR A 42 1.64 11.02 5.81
C THR A 42 0.14 10.92 6.03
N GLY A 43 -0.36 9.73 6.37
CA GLY A 43 -1.79 9.47 6.46
C GLY A 43 -2.45 9.33 5.10
N LYS A 44 -1.69 9.38 4.02
CA LYS A 44 -2.20 9.22 2.66
C LYS A 44 -1.72 7.91 2.09
N VAL A 45 -2.63 7.15 1.47
CA VAL A 45 -2.29 5.85 0.92
C VAL A 45 -1.30 6.01 -0.22
N THR A 46 -0.16 5.35 -0.10
CA THR A 46 0.90 5.36 -1.10
C THR A 46 1.16 3.92 -1.55
N PHE A 47 1.23 3.73 -2.85
CA PHE A 47 1.47 2.43 -3.46
C PHE A 47 2.77 2.41 -4.23
N TRP A 48 3.26 1.21 -4.50
CA TRP A 48 4.36 1.00 -5.42
C TRP A 48 3.79 0.54 -6.75
N SER A 49 4.07 1.28 -7.81
CA SER A 49 3.67 0.89 -9.16
C SER A 49 4.71 -0.04 -9.75
N ARG A 50 4.32 -1.29 -10.02
CA ARG A 50 5.24 -2.27 -10.58
C ARG A 50 5.59 -1.97 -12.03
N SER A 51 4.65 -1.42 -12.77
CA SER A 51 4.89 -1.10 -14.18
C SER A 51 5.77 0.12 -14.35
N ARG A 52 5.61 1.13 -13.51
CA ARG A 52 6.39 2.36 -13.58
C ARG A 52 7.61 2.36 -12.67
N GLN A 53 7.68 1.40 -11.76
CA GLN A 53 8.74 1.27 -10.77
C GLN A 53 8.93 2.56 -9.97
N CYS A 54 7.84 3.12 -9.49
CA CYS A 54 7.86 4.32 -8.68
C CYS A 54 6.71 4.33 -7.69
N LEU A 55 6.85 5.16 -6.67
CA LEU A 55 5.78 5.38 -5.70
C LEU A 55 4.71 6.29 -6.30
N TRP A 56 3.46 6.05 -5.91
CA TRP A 56 2.40 7.01 -6.20
C TRP A 56 1.43 7.08 -5.03
N THR A 57 0.93 8.27 -4.78
CA THR A 57 0.06 8.55 -3.65
C THR A 57 -1.34 8.82 -4.15
N LYS A 58 -2.29 8.10 -3.59
CA LYS A 58 -3.71 8.34 -3.88
C LYS A 58 -4.14 9.54 -3.04
N GLY A 59 -4.42 10.62 -3.72
CA GLY A 59 -4.75 11.85 -3.05
C GLY A 59 -6.18 12.22 -2.96
#